data_cd4318e5a4fbd2890f9912d706c0b92b
#
_entry.id   cd4318e5a4fbd2890f9912d706c0b92b
#
_cell.length_a   1.000
_cell.length_b   1.000
_cell.length_c   1.000
_cell.angle_alpha   90.00
_cell.angle_beta   90.00
_cell.angle_gamma   90.00
#
_symmetry.space_group_name_H-M   'P 1'
#
loop_
_entity.id
_entity.type
_entity.pdbx_description
1 polymer ?
#
loop_
_entity_poly.entity_id
_entity_poly.type
_entity_poly.pdbx_seq_one_letter_code
_entity_poly.pdbx_strand_id
1 'polypeptide(L)'
;MFVPLIISPFMDRLPRKAFLVAGDVVCGIAYAALGCWLAFSTFSYVAYLAVSLVLACLEAVDELAWTSIYPEVIPPGTEQKGYAVSSMLFTTLVVVMTPFAAVLLDTIGVARLLMIQGGLAVAAALIESFVHVAEHEREKREETGLALWASDIREAASWLGGEKGMRGLMGYMAVTNGIGTGYSPILIAFFRTTPGLSAALYALFSAAECIGRTVGSALQYAVKVPREKRFGICLFVYIFYDLMDAVLLWLPYPLMLANRTACGFLGANSYILRESAMQRYIPEHMRSRVNAFQGAFVMAACSVCALAVGALGEVLDYRVCMTLCGLAAVTASVLLVWMRRGHVRRIFEAAE
;
A
#
# COMPACT_ATOMS: atom_id res chain seq x y z
N MET A 1 -12.56 3.84 2.52
CA MET A 1 -12.47 4.53 1.22
C MET A 1 -12.82 6.03 1.30
N PHE A 2 -14.00 6.42 1.82
CA PHE A 2 -14.42 7.84 1.85
C PHE A 2 -13.84 8.64 3.02
N VAL A 3 -13.57 8.03 4.15
CA VAL A 3 -13.10 8.70 5.37
C VAL A 3 -11.78 9.46 5.15
N PRO A 4 -10.74 8.90 4.52
CA PRO A 4 -9.53 9.64 4.18
C PRO A 4 -9.79 10.88 3.31
N LEU A 5 -10.71 10.79 2.33
CA LEU A 5 -11.06 11.93 1.48
C LEU A 5 -11.71 13.06 2.29
N ILE A 6 -12.57 12.72 3.26
CA ILE A 6 -13.24 13.71 4.11
C ILE A 6 -12.26 14.40 5.04
N ILE A 7 -11.30 13.66 5.59
CA ILE A 7 -10.35 14.16 6.60
C ILE A 7 -9.13 14.85 5.98
N SER A 8 -8.76 14.49 4.75
CA SER A 8 -7.53 14.98 4.10
C SER A 8 -7.37 16.51 4.09
N PRO A 9 -8.40 17.37 3.87
CA PRO A 9 -8.22 18.82 3.93
C PRO A 9 -7.86 19.33 5.33
N PHE A 10 -8.41 18.70 6.36
CA PHE A 10 -8.05 19.05 7.75
C PHE A 10 -6.60 18.65 8.05
N MET A 11 -6.17 17.48 7.55
CA MET A 11 -4.80 16.99 7.72
C MET A 11 -3.77 17.84 6.98
N ASP A 12 -4.13 18.48 5.87
CA ASP A 12 -3.25 19.43 5.18
C ASP A 12 -3.13 20.80 5.91
N ARG A 13 -4.05 21.11 6.80
CA ARG A 13 -4.10 22.38 7.53
C ARG A 13 -3.59 22.31 8.96
N LEU A 14 -3.76 21.17 9.59
CA LEU A 14 -3.35 20.90 10.95
C LEU A 14 -2.03 20.13 11.00
N PRO A 15 -1.32 20.12 12.12
CA PRO A 15 -0.09 19.35 12.26
C PRO A 15 -0.35 17.87 11.98
N ARG A 16 0.29 17.31 10.94
CA ARG A 16 0.14 15.89 10.56
C ARG A 16 0.59 14.95 11.67
N LYS A 17 1.61 15.36 12.42
CA LYS A 17 2.07 14.63 13.60
C LYS A 17 0.96 14.46 14.64
N ALA A 18 0.12 15.47 14.85
CA ALA A 18 -0.98 15.39 15.80
C ALA A 18 -2.03 14.36 15.38
N PHE A 19 -2.29 14.22 14.07
CA PHE A 19 -3.19 13.18 13.54
C PHE A 19 -2.61 11.78 13.74
N LEU A 20 -1.32 11.59 13.50
CA LEU A 20 -0.64 10.31 13.66
C LEU A 20 -0.67 9.87 15.14
N VAL A 21 -0.19 10.73 16.04
CA VAL A 21 -0.16 10.41 17.48
C VAL A 21 -1.57 10.23 18.06
N ALA A 22 -2.52 11.09 17.69
CA ALA A 22 -3.90 10.97 18.16
C ALA A 22 -4.60 9.73 17.54
N GLY A 23 -4.32 9.43 16.27
CA GLY A 23 -4.80 8.23 15.59
C GLY A 23 -4.37 6.96 16.31
N ASP A 24 -3.09 6.80 16.57
CA ASP A 24 -2.53 5.65 17.30
C ASP A 24 -3.10 5.50 18.71
N VAL A 25 -3.27 6.61 19.45
CA VAL A 25 -3.90 6.58 20.79
C VAL A 25 -5.35 6.11 20.68
N VAL A 26 -6.13 6.67 19.77
CA VAL A 26 -7.56 6.33 19.60
C VAL A 26 -7.72 4.89 19.12
N CYS A 27 -6.92 4.45 18.15
CA CYS A 27 -6.87 3.07 17.67
C CYS A 27 -6.47 2.13 18.80
N GLY A 28 -5.44 2.48 19.58
CA GLY A 28 -4.98 1.69 20.71
C GLY A 28 -6.06 1.49 21.77
N ILE A 29 -6.77 2.54 22.15
CA ILE A 29 -7.88 2.47 23.10
C ILE A 29 -9.02 1.62 22.51
N ALA A 30 -9.35 1.79 21.23
CA ALA A 30 -10.42 1.04 20.58
C ALA A 30 -10.11 -0.47 20.48
N TYR A 31 -8.86 -0.85 20.15
CA TYR A 31 -8.41 -2.25 20.16
C TYR A 31 -8.45 -2.85 21.57
N ALA A 32 -7.95 -2.12 22.57
CA ALA A 32 -7.99 -2.58 23.96
C ALA A 32 -9.44 -2.75 24.46
N ALA A 33 -10.33 -1.80 24.14
CA ALA A 33 -11.74 -1.89 24.49
C ALA A 33 -12.44 -3.08 23.81
N LEU A 34 -12.15 -3.33 22.50
CA LEU A 34 -12.66 -4.49 21.79
C LEU A 34 -12.16 -5.80 22.41
N GLY A 35 -10.88 -5.87 22.74
CA GLY A 35 -10.30 -7.02 23.42
C GLY A 35 -10.93 -7.29 24.80
N CYS A 36 -11.11 -6.24 25.60
CA CYS A 36 -11.82 -6.34 26.87
C CYS A 36 -13.27 -6.80 26.70
N TRP A 37 -13.99 -6.22 25.73
CA TRP A 37 -15.36 -6.62 25.45
C TRP A 37 -15.45 -8.10 25.06
N LEU A 38 -14.58 -8.59 24.20
CA LEU A 38 -14.54 -10.00 23.81
C LEU A 38 -14.13 -10.95 24.93
N ALA A 39 -13.36 -10.47 25.93
CA ALA A 39 -12.95 -11.28 27.08
C ALA A 39 -14.06 -11.44 28.12
N PHE A 40 -14.91 -10.43 28.32
CA PHE A 40 -15.84 -10.36 29.44
C PHE A 40 -17.32 -10.35 29.04
N SER A 41 -17.65 -10.25 27.75
CA SER A 41 -19.04 -10.17 27.29
C SER A 41 -19.41 -11.31 26.33
N THR A 42 -20.72 -11.55 26.18
CA THR A 42 -21.22 -12.47 25.17
C THR A 42 -20.95 -11.93 23.77
N PHE A 43 -20.44 -12.78 22.90
CA PHE A 43 -20.13 -12.40 21.51
C PHE A 43 -21.40 -12.00 20.75
N SER A 44 -21.40 -10.80 20.20
CA SER A 44 -22.41 -10.31 19.27
C SER A 44 -21.79 -9.98 17.93
N TYR A 45 -22.17 -10.71 16.89
CA TYR A 45 -21.62 -10.53 15.54
C TYR A 45 -21.84 -9.11 14.98
N VAL A 46 -23.05 -8.56 15.22
CA VAL A 46 -23.40 -7.21 14.74
C VAL A 46 -22.57 -6.14 15.45
N ALA A 47 -22.39 -6.24 16.77
CA ALA A 47 -21.57 -5.31 17.52
C ALA A 47 -20.08 -5.43 17.11
N TYR A 48 -19.58 -6.64 16.89
CA TYR A 48 -18.23 -6.87 16.39
C TYR A 48 -18.01 -6.22 15.02
N LEU A 49 -18.94 -6.38 14.08
CA LEU A 49 -18.86 -5.73 12.77
C LEU A 49 -18.89 -4.20 12.88
N ALA A 50 -19.74 -3.65 13.74
CA ALA A 50 -19.80 -2.20 13.93
C ALA A 50 -18.48 -1.63 14.48
N VAL A 51 -17.90 -2.28 15.49
CA VAL A 51 -16.59 -1.86 16.04
C VAL A 51 -15.47 -2.04 15.04
N SER A 52 -15.45 -3.16 14.30
CA SER A 52 -14.47 -3.40 13.23
C SER A 52 -14.56 -2.35 12.12
N LEU A 53 -15.77 -1.89 11.77
CA LEU A 53 -15.95 -0.80 10.80
C LEU A 53 -15.36 0.51 11.32
N VAL A 54 -15.57 0.83 12.60
CA VAL A 54 -14.99 2.03 13.23
C VAL A 54 -13.46 1.94 13.23
N LEU A 55 -12.91 0.80 13.63
CA LEU A 55 -11.46 0.55 13.61
C LEU A 55 -10.89 0.71 12.20
N ALA A 56 -11.50 0.11 11.19
CA ALA A 56 -11.06 0.26 9.79
C ALA A 56 -11.10 1.72 9.30
N CYS A 57 -12.04 2.52 9.78
CA CYS A 57 -12.08 3.96 9.49
C CYS A 57 -10.93 4.71 10.17
N LEU A 58 -10.63 4.39 11.42
CA LEU A 58 -9.50 4.99 12.17
C LEU A 58 -8.16 4.62 11.54
N GLU A 59 -7.93 3.35 11.24
CA GLU A 59 -6.72 2.88 10.56
C GLU A 59 -6.50 3.56 9.21
N ALA A 60 -7.58 3.77 8.43
CA ALA A 60 -7.47 4.45 7.14
C ALA A 60 -7.05 5.94 7.28
N VAL A 61 -7.41 6.59 8.40
CA VAL A 61 -6.96 7.95 8.72
C VAL A 61 -5.49 7.94 9.13
N ASP A 62 -5.11 6.98 9.95
CA ASP A 62 -3.74 6.82 10.43
C ASP A 62 -2.77 6.51 9.28
N GLU A 63 -3.14 5.60 8.38
CA GLU A 63 -2.37 5.31 7.16
C GLU A 63 -2.20 6.57 6.28
N LEU A 64 -3.25 7.39 6.15
CA LEU A 64 -3.16 8.66 5.42
C LEU A 64 -2.21 9.64 6.11
N ALA A 65 -2.25 9.74 7.44
CA ALA A 65 -1.35 10.57 8.23
C ALA A 65 0.09 10.12 8.04
N TRP A 66 0.35 8.83 8.16
CA TRP A 66 1.67 8.22 7.95
C TRP A 66 2.21 8.50 6.54
N THR A 67 1.45 8.18 5.50
CA THR A 67 1.88 8.39 4.11
C THR A 67 2.13 9.86 3.78
N SER A 68 1.45 10.77 4.47
CA SER A 68 1.59 12.21 4.25
C SER A 68 2.75 12.83 5.03
N ILE A 69 3.07 12.32 6.23
CA ILE A 69 4.17 12.83 7.06
C ILE A 69 5.51 12.17 6.71
N TYR A 70 5.50 10.92 6.24
CA TYR A 70 6.70 10.12 6.02
C TYR A 70 7.74 10.83 5.11
N PRO A 71 7.36 11.50 4.00
CA PRO A 71 8.30 12.26 3.19
C PRO A 71 8.97 13.44 3.93
N GLU A 72 8.31 13.99 4.96
CA GLU A 72 8.82 15.12 5.75
C GLU A 72 9.86 14.67 6.80
N VAL A 73 9.78 13.42 7.23
CA VAL A 73 10.74 12.83 8.18
C VAL A 73 12.05 12.44 7.48
N ILE A 74 12.00 12.19 6.16
CA ILE A 74 13.17 11.79 5.40
C ILE A 74 14.00 13.02 5.03
N PRO A 75 15.32 13.03 5.34
CA PRO A 75 16.19 14.13 4.93
C PRO A 75 16.18 14.32 3.40
N PRO A 76 16.14 15.57 2.91
CA PRO A 76 16.15 15.86 1.47
C PRO A 76 17.28 15.15 0.72
N GLY A 77 16.98 14.60 -0.46
CA GLY A 77 17.93 13.85 -1.29
C GLY A 77 18.20 12.41 -0.85
N THR A 78 17.55 11.93 0.25
CA THR A 78 17.67 10.55 0.75
C THR A 78 16.36 9.76 0.66
N GLU A 79 15.35 10.28 -0.06
CA GLU A 79 14.00 9.70 -0.13
C GLU A 79 14.03 8.24 -0.61
N GLN A 80 14.88 7.94 -1.62
CA GLN A 80 15.06 6.57 -2.09
C GLN A 80 15.50 5.63 -0.97
N LYS A 81 16.44 6.07 -0.10
CA LYS A 81 16.90 5.27 1.04
C LYS A 81 15.82 5.12 2.10
N GLY A 82 15.07 6.18 2.40
CA GLY A 82 13.94 6.15 3.33
C GLY A 82 12.91 5.10 2.92
N TYR A 83 12.41 5.18 1.69
CA TYR A 83 11.45 4.20 1.17
C TYR A 83 12.02 2.78 1.07
N ALA A 84 13.33 2.63 0.83
CA ALA A 84 14.01 1.33 0.86
C ALA A 84 13.98 0.71 2.27
N VAL A 85 14.30 1.50 3.31
CA VAL A 85 14.25 1.05 4.71
C VAL A 85 12.82 0.67 5.10
N SER A 86 11.84 1.52 4.79
CA SER A 86 10.42 1.24 5.07
C SER A 86 9.97 -0.06 4.41
N SER A 87 10.31 -0.26 3.13
CA SER A 87 9.97 -1.49 2.41
C SER A 87 10.63 -2.74 3.00
N MET A 88 11.89 -2.65 3.42
CA MET A 88 12.60 -3.76 4.10
C MET A 88 11.94 -4.09 5.44
N LEU A 89 11.68 -3.08 6.26
CA LEU A 89 11.06 -3.25 7.57
C LEU A 89 9.68 -3.88 7.43
N PHE A 90 8.83 -3.34 6.57
CA PHE A 90 7.48 -3.87 6.35
C PHE A 90 7.53 -5.34 5.92
N THR A 91 8.34 -5.67 4.91
CA THR A 91 8.46 -7.04 4.40
C THR A 91 8.98 -8.01 5.46
N THR A 92 10.00 -7.60 6.22
CA THR A 92 10.60 -8.42 7.28
C THR A 92 9.60 -8.64 8.41
N LEU A 93 8.89 -7.60 8.84
CA LEU A 93 7.86 -7.69 9.88
C LEU A 93 6.73 -8.64 9.46
N VAL A 94 6.22 -8.53 8.23
CA VAL A 94 5.17 -9.44 7.76
C VAL A 94 5.62 -10.90 7.82
N VAL A 95 6.84 -11.20 7.35
CA VAL A 95 7.36 -12.59 7.34
C VAL A 95 7.56 -13.14 8.76
N VAL A 96 8.08 -12.33 9.66
CA VAL A 96 8.38 -12.77 11.04
C VAL A 96 7.12 -12.79 11.89
N MET A 97 6.28 -11.76 11.79
CA MET A 97 5.13 -11.60 12.68
C MET A 97 3.95 -12.49 12.30
N THR A 98 3.78 -12.87 11.03
CA THR A 98 2.65 -13.72 10.63
C THR A 98 2.66 -15.09 11.35
N PRO A 99 3.74 -15.89 11.31
CA PRO A 99 3.78 -17.15 12.06
C PRO A 99 3.76 -16.94 13.58
N PHE A 100 4.39 -15.87 14.07
CA PHE A 100 4.38 -15.53 15.49
C PHE A 100 2.97 -15.18 15.98
N ALA A 101 2.22 -14.37 15.19
CA ALA A 101 0.84 -14.05 15.50
C ALA A 101 -0.08 -15.29 15.51
N ALA A 102 0.15 -16.25 14.60
CA ALA A 102 -0.60 -17.50 14.59
C ALA A 102 -0.37 -18.32 15.88
N VAL A 103 0.87 -18.45 16.33
CA VAL A 103 1.20 -19.13 17.60
C VAL A 103 0.58 -18.39 18.80
N LEU A 104 0.63 -17.08 18.80
CA LEU A 104 0.00 -16.29 19.87
C LEU A 104 -1.52 -16.43 19.87
N LEU A 105 -2.13 -16.45 18.68
CA LEU A 105 -3.58 -16.65 18.55
C LEU A 105 -4.03 -17.97 19.20
N ASP A 106 -3.29 -19.04 18.93
CA ASP A 106 -3.59 -20.37 19.48
C ASP A 106 -3.33 -20.46 21.00
N THR A 107 -2.36 -19.68 21.52
CA THR A 107 -1.95 -19.77 22.95
C THR A 107 -2.72 -18.83 23.85
N ILE A 108 -2.92 -17.58 23.45
CA ILE A 108 -3.52 -16.54 24.28
C ILE A 108 -4.91 -16.08 23.82
N GLY A 109 -5.30 -16.43 22.60
CA GLY A 109 -6.60 -16.11 22.00
C GLY A 109 -6.75 -14.67 21.51
N VAL A 110 -7.81 -14.42 20.72
CA VAL A 110 -8.06 -13.16 20.02
C VAL A 110 -8.19 -11.97 20.98
N ALA A 111 -8.91 -12.12 22.09
CA ALA A 111 -9.19 -11.03 23.02
C ALA A 111 -7.89 -10.42 23.59
N ARG A 112 -6.96 -11.29 24.04
CA ARG A 112 -5.68 -10.83 24.57
C ARG A 112 -4.76 -10.26 23.51
N LEU A 113 -4.80 -10.81 22.27
CA LEU A 113 -4.05 -10.25 21.15
C LEU A 113 -4.48 -8.82 20.83
N LEU A 114 -5.79 -8.54 20.82
CA LEU A 114 -6.31 -7.20 20.60
C LEU A 114 -5.89 -6.22 21.72
N MET A 115 -5.85 -6.68 22.98
CA MET A 115 -5.34 -5.86 24.08
C MET A 115 -3.85 -5.53 23.91
N ILE A 116 -3.04 -6.51 23.48
CA ILE A 116 -1.62 -6.32 23.18
C ILE A 116 -1.46 -5.34 22.01
N GLN A 117 -2.23 -5.50 20.94
CA GLN A 117 -2.24 -4.57 19.82
C GLN A 117 -2.55 -3.14 20.27
N GLY A 118 -3.57 -2.98 21.12
CA GLY A 118 -3.91 -1.69 21.72
C GLY A 118 -2.76 -1.08 22.53
N GLY A 119 -2.08 -1.90 23.35
CA GLY A 119 -0.92 -1.45 24.10
C GLY A 119 0.27 -1.04 23.21
N LEU A 120 0.51 -1.79 22.13
CA LEU A 120 1.57 -1.48 21.17
C LEU A 120 1.27 -0.17 20.40
N ALA A 121 0.02 0.08 20.00
CA ALA A 121 -0.37 1.33 19.35
C ALA A 121 -0.16 2.55 20.27
N VAL A 122 -0.55 2.45 21.55
CA VAL A 122 -0.26 3.52 22.53
C VAL A 122 1.24 3.71 22.75
N ALA A 123 2.02 2.63 22.77
CA ALA A 123 3.48 2.73 22.87
C ALA A 123 4.09 3.39 21.62
N ALA A 124 3.57 3.07 20.43
CA ALA A 124 3.97 3.74 19.18
C ALA A 124 3.69 5.25 19.24
N ALA A 125 2.48 5.65 19.65
CA ALA A 125 2.10 7.05 19.84
C ALA A 125 3.04 7.80 20.79
N LEU A 126 3.46 7.15 21.88
CA LEU A 126 4.43 7.73 22.82
C LEU A 126 5.79 7.94 22.13
N ILE A 127 6.29 6.98 21.37
CA ILE A 127 7.57 7.09 20.64
C ILE A 127 7.47 8.20 19.58
N GLU A 128 6.38 8.23 18.82
CA GLU A 128 6.13 9.24 17.77
C GLU A 128 6.04 10.65 18.32
N SER A 129 5.54 10.80 19.57
CA SER A 129 5.48 12.10 20.23
C SER A 129 6.86 12.75 20.42
N PHE A 130 7.94 11.96 20.47
CA PHE A 130 9.31 12.45 20.57
C PHE A 130 9.95 12.77 19.21
N VAL A 131 9.37 12.34 18.11
CA VAL A 131 9.89 12.62 16.76
C VAL A 131 9.70 14.11 16.46
N HIS A 132 10.79 14.82 16.18
CA HIS A 132 10.74 16.22 15.77
C HIS A 132 10.63 16.28 14.24
N VAL A 133 9.49 16.74 13.75
CA VAL A 133 9.25 17.01 12.34
C VAL A 133 9.24 18.53 12.16
N ALA A 134 10.07 19.01 11.25
CA ALA A 134 10.04 20.43 10.87
C ALA A 134 8.81 20.65 9.95
N GLU A 135 7.63 20.69 10.56
CA GLU A 135 6.42 21.05 9.81
C GLU A 135 6.54 22.53 9.44
N HIS A 136 6.51 22.87 8.16
CA HIS A 136 6.50 24.26 7.72
C HIS A 136 5.24 24.94 8.24
N GLU A 137 5.38 26.19 8.71
CA GLU A 137 4.24 27.00 9.12
C GLU A 137 3.26 27.11 7.95
N ARG A 138 2.11 26.45 8.09
CA ARG A 138 1.07 26.47 7.07
C ARG A 138 0.26 27.75 7.20
N GLU A 139 -0.05 28.38 6.07
CA GLU A 139 -0.93 29.54 6.06
C GLU A 139 -2.25 29.19 6.75
N LYS A 140 -2.47 29.79 7.92
CA LYS A 140 -3.77 29.78 8.59
C LYS A 140 -4.73 30.60 7.76
N ARG A 141 -5.46 29.96 6.85
CA ARG A 141 -6.62 30.62 6.26
C ARG A 141 -7.69 30.76 7.35
N GLU A 142 -8.11 31.99 7.63
CA GLU A 142 -9.09 32.32 8.67
C GLU A 142 -10.51 31.79 8.37
N GLU A 143 -10.78 31.42 7.13
CA GLU A 143 -12.07 30.86 6.72
C GLU A 143 -12.19 29.39 7.11
N THR A 144 -13.19 29.10 7.94
CA THR A 144 -13.56 27.73 8.33
C THR A 144 -14.97 27.43 7.83
N GLY A 145 -15.19 26.25 7.25
CA GLY A 145 -16.53 25.85 6.84
C GLY A 145 -16.55 24.80 5.70
N LEU A 146 -17.73 24.25 5.44
CA LEU A 146 -17.94 23.25 4.38
C LEU A 146 -17.60 23.78 2.98
N ALA A 147 -17.77 25.08 2.74
CA ALA A 147 -17.43 25.71 1.45
C ALA A 147 -15.93 25.64 1.19
N LEU A 148 -15.11 25.92 2.20
CA LEU A 148 -13.68 25.86 2.12
C LEU A 148 -13.17 24.42 1.97
N TRP A 149 -13.77 23.47 2.70
CA TRP A 149 -13.49 22.05 2.53
C TRP A 149 -13.77 21.58 1.10
N ALA A 150 -14.92 21.96 0.53
CA ALA A 150 -15.27 21.62 -0.85
C ALA A 150 -14.32 22.27 -1.87
N SER A 151 -13.84 23.51 -1.59
CA SER A 151 -12.84 24.19 -2.39
C SER A 151 -11.53 23.44 -2.41
N ASP A 152 -11.05 22.97 -1.25
CA ASP A 152 -9.80 22.21 -1.12
C ASP A 152 -9.82 20.87 -1.85
N ILE A 153 -10.94 20.15 -1.73
CA ILE A 153 -11.15 18.90 -2.48
C ILE A 153 -11.17 19.17 -3.99
N ARG A 154 -11.84 20.26 -4.41
CA ARG A 154 -11.91 20.65 -5.83
C ARG A 154 -10.54 21.06 -6.36
N GLU A 155 -9.74 21.76 -5.55
CA GLU A 155 -8.37 22.14 -5.91
C GLU A 155 -7.50 20.91 -6.21
N ALA A 156 -7.47 19.93 -5.30
CA ALA A 156 -6.72 18.69 -5.49
C ALA A 156 -7.23 17.86 -6.69
N ALA A 157 -8.56 17.77 -6.86
CA ALA A 157 -9.16 17.10 -8.01
C ALA A 157 -8.85 17.81 -9.33
N SER A 158 -8.85 19.15 -9.35
CA SER A 158 -8.50 19.97 -10.50
C SER A 158 -7.02 19.80 -10.87
N TRP A 159 -6.13 19.84 -9.86
CA TRP A 159 -4.71 19.58 -10.05
C TRP A 159 -4.46 18.19 -10.66
N LEU A 160 -5.04 17.13 -10.06
CA LEU A 160 -4.99 15.77 -10.61
C LEU A 160 -5.56 15.70 -12.04
N GLY A 161 -6.64 16.45 -12.30
CA GLY A 161 -7.25 16.58 -13.63
C GLY A 161 -6.29 17.13 -14.68
N GLY A 162 -5.41 18.07 -14.32
CA GLY A 162 -4.36 18.64 -15.16
C GLY A 162 -3.16 17.72 -15.36
N GLU A 163 -2.81 16.94 -14.32
CA GLU A 163 -1.59 16.13 -14.28
C GLU A 163 -1.74 14.76 -14.98
N LYS A 164 -1.57 14.73 -16.30
CA LYS A 164 -1.68 13.51 -17.13
C LYS A 164 -0.72 12.40 -16.69
N GLY A 165 0.47 12.75 -16.22
CA GLY A 165 1.49 11.80 -15.75
C GLY A 165 1.05 11.13 -14.46
N MET A 166 0.60 11.91 -13.45
CA MET A 166 0.12 11.42 -12.16
C MET A 166 -1.09 10.50 -12.35
N ARG A 167 -2.07 10.91 -13.14
CA ARG A 167 -3.23 10.05 -13.48
C ARG A 167 -2.84 8.76 -14.17
N GLY A 168 -1.80 8.78 -15.01
CA GLY A 168 -1.25 7.58 -15.65
C GLY A 168 -0.71 6.60 -14.62
N LEU A 169 0.14 7.07 -13.70
CA LEU A 169 0.70 6.24 -12.63
C LEU A 169 -0.37 5.73 -11.65
N MET A 170 -1.28 6.59 -11.21
CA MET A 170 -2.38 6.20 -10.33
C MET A 170 -3.30 5.16 -11.00
N GLY A 171 -3.61 5.34 -12.28
CA GLY A 171 -4.40 4.37 -13.04
C GLY A 171 -3.67 3.03 -13.19
N TYR A 172 -2.38 3.05 -13.47
CA TYR A 172 -1.55 1.84 -13.49
C TYR A 172 -1.56 1.13 -12.14
N MET A 173 -1.32 1.87 -11.04
CA MET A 173 -1.35 1.31 -9.68
C MET A 173 -2.72 0.72 -9.34
N ALA A 174 -3.80 1.39 -9.71
CA ALA A 174 -5.16 0.91 -9.48
C ALA A 174 -5.42 -0.43 -10.19
N VAL A 175 -5.01 -0.55 -11.46
CA VAL A 175 -5.17 -1.78 -12.23
C VAL A 175 -4.30 -2.91 -11.68
N THR A 176 -3.01 -2.66 -11.45
CA THR A 176 -2.07 -3.72 -11.02
C THR A 176 -2.33 -4.17 -9.58
N ASN A 177 -2.60 -3.26 -8.63
CA ASN A 177 -2.99 -3.65 -7.27
C ASN A 177 -4.36 -4.34 -7.26
N GLY A 178 -5.30 -3.86 -8.09
CA GLY A 178 -6.61 -4.49 -8.24
C GLY A 178 -6.51 -5.93 -8.75
N ILE A 179 -5.75 -6.15 -9.81
CA ILE A 179 -5.47 -7.48 -10.36
C ILE A 179 -4.77 -8.34 -9.31
N GLY A 180 -3.74 -7.81 -8.62
CA GLY A 180 -3.01 -8.52 -7.56
C GLY A 180 -3.92 -8.97 -6.42
N THR A 181 -4.85 -8.12 -5.98
CA THR A 181 -5.85 -8.47 -4.98
C THR A 181 -6.79 -9.56 -5.50
N GLY A 182 -7.21 -9.46 -6.75
CA GLY A 182 -8.14 -10.40 -7.37
C GLY A 182 -7.56 -11.79 -7.59
N TYR A 183 -6.30 -11.92 -8.02
CA TYR A 183 -5.71 -13.24 -8.27
C TYR A 183 -5.15 -13.94 -7.03
N SER A 184 -4.99 -13.24 -5.92
CA SER A 184 -4.47 -13.83 -4.68
C SER A 184 -5.25 -15.06 -4.21
N PRO A 185 -6.60 -15.06 -4.16
CA PRO A 185 -7.39 -16.26 -3.88
C PRO A 185 -7.20 -17.38 -4.92
N ILE A 186 -7.02 -17.02 -6.21
CA ILE A 186 -6.79 -18.00 -7.29
C ILE A 186 -5.47 -18.73 -7.10
N LEU A 187 -4.41 -18.03 -6.70
CA LEU A 187 -3.13 -18.67 -6.35
C LEU A 187 -3.29 -19.68 -5.22
N ILE A 188 -3.99 -19.31 -4.16
CA ILE A 188 -4.24 -20.22 -3.03
C ILE A 188 -5.03 -21.44 -3.50
N ALA A 189 -6.09 -21.26 -4.30
CA ALA A 189 -6.90 -22.33 -4.85
C ALA A 189 -6.06 -23.24 -5.76
N PHE A 190 -5.25 -22.68 -6.65
CA PHE A 190 -4.34 -23.44 -7.52
C PHE A 190 -3.40 -24.34 -6.74
N PHE A 191 -2.76 -23.83 -5.69
CA PHE A 191 -1.85 -24.61 -4.84
C PHE A 191 -2.57 -25.72 -4.04
N ARG A 192 -3.85 -25.54 -3.73
CA ARG A 192 -4.65 -26.53 -2.99
C ARG A 192 -5.24 -27.62 -3.91
N THR A 193 -5.51 -27.30 -5.16
CA THR A 193 -6.22 -28.20 -6.08
C THR A 193 -5.30 -28.89 -7.08
N THR A 194 -4.09 -28.37 -7.32
CA THR A 194 -3.16 -28.96 -8.28
C THR A 194 -2.39 -30.12 -7.66
N PRO A 195 -2.40 -31.33 -8.26
CA PRO A 195 -1.61 -32.44 -7.76
C PRO A 195 -0.12 -32.14 -7.65
N GLY A 196 0.49 -32.51 -6.52
CA GLY A 196 1.89 -32.26 -6.23
C GLY A 196 2.18 -30.88 -5.62
N LEU A 197 1.19 -30.00 -5.48
CA LEU A 197 1.27 -28.74 -4.74
C LEU A 197 0.56 -28.85 -3.38
N SER A 198 0.86 -27.93 -2.47
CA SER A 198 0.28 -27.91 -1.12
C SER A 198 0.29 -26.50 -0.53
N ALA A 199 -0.43 -26.28 0.57
CA ALA A 199 -0.40 -25.03 1.32
C ALA A 199 1.01 -24.71 1.86
N ALA A 200 1.81 -25.72 2.22
CA ALA A 200 3.20 -25.53 2.64
C ALA A 200 4.07 -25.00 1.48
N LEU A 201 3.89 -25.52 0.28
CA LEU A 201 4.59 -25.04 -0.91
C LEU A 201 4.15 -23.62 -1.28
N TYR A 202 2.87 -23.27 -1.06
CA TYR A 202 2.41 -21.88 -1.20
C TYR A 202 3.08 -20.93 -0.19
N ALA A 203 3.28 -21.37 1.05
CA ALA A 203 4.00 -20.58 2.05
C ALA A 203 5.46 -20.33 1.63
N LEU A 204 6.15 -21.35 1.08
CA LEU A 204 7.51 -21.18 0.52
C LEU A 204 7.52 -20.24 -0.70
N PHE A 205 6.52 -20.33 -1.55
CA PHE A 205 6.33 -19.44 -2.69
C PHE A 205 6.19 -17.96 -2.25
N SER A 206 5.38 -17.71 -1.21
CA SER A 206 5.23 -16.36 -0.64
C SER A 206 6.52 -15.88 0.04
N ALA A 207 7.23 -16.77 0.74
CA ALA A 207 8.53 -16.47 1.35
C ALA A 207 9.59 -16.11 0.30
N ALA A 208 9.59 -16.78 -0.86
CA ALA A 208 10.49 -16.47 -1.97
C ALA A 208 10.29 -15.03 -2.49
N GLU A 209 9.04 -14.57 -2.59
CA GLU A 209 8.73 -13.17 -2.93
C GLU A 209 9.29 -12.20 -1.89
N CYS A 210 9.07 -12.49 -0.62
CA CYS A 210 9.55 -11.64 0.48
C CYS A 210 11.09 -11.54 0.50
N ILE A 211 11.80 -12.65 0.24
CA ILE A 211 13.26 -12.64 0.08
C ILE A 211 13.67 -11.71 -1.07
N GLY A 212 13.02 -11.86 -2.23
CA GLY A 212 13.25 -10.99 -3.37
C GLY A 212 13.05 -9.51 -3.05
N ARG A 213 11.92 -9.17 -2.39
CA ARG A 213 11.60 -7.79 -1.97
C ARG A 213 12.66 -7.23 -1.02
N THR A 214 13.09 -8.00 -0.04
CA THR A 214 14.12 -7.58 0.93
C THR A 214 15.44 -7.30 0.23
N VAL A 215 15.89 -8.19 -0.65
CA VAL A 215 17.13 -8.00 -1.44
C VAL A 215 17.03 -6.80 -2.38
N GLY A 216 15.88 -6.63 -3.05
CA GLY A 216 15.61 -5.47 -3.92
C GLY A 216 15.65 -4.14 -3.16
N SER A 217 15.03 -4.10 -1.98
CA SER A 217 15.05 -2.92 -1.12
C SER A 217 16.46 -2.62 -0.58
N ALA A 218 17.23 -3.64 -0.18
CA ALA A 218 18.61 -3.49 0.24
C ALA A 218 19.50 -2.92 -0.88
N LEU A 219 19.28 -3.36 -2.13
CA LEU A 219 19.98 -2.79 -3.28
C LEU A 219 19.64 -1.30 -3.46
N GLN A 220 18.36 -0.92 -3.36
CA GLN A 220 17.95 0.48 -3.47
C GLN A 220 18.47 1.37 -2.35
N TYR A 221 18.72 0.81 -1.17
CA TYR A 221 19.40 1.51 -0.09
C TYR A 221 20.89 1.75 -0.40
N ALA A 222 21.55 0.74 -0.95
CA ALA A 222 23.00 0.77 -1.23
C ALA A 222 23.35 1.59 -2.48
N VAL A 223 22.48 1.58 -3.52
CA VAL A 223 22.77 2.16 -4.83
C VAL A 223 21.80 3.31 -5.15
N LYS A 224 22.34 4.53 -5.26
CA LYS A 224 21.55 5.69 -5.71
C LYS A 224 21.35 5.62 -7.25
N VAL A 225 20.11 5.45 -7.68
CA VAL A 225 19.78 5.41 -9.10
C VAL A 225 19.70 6.84 -9.66
N PRO A 226 20.45 7.15 -10.75
CA PRO A 226 20.36 8.43 -11.43
C PRO A 226 18.93 8.72 -11.92
N ARG A 227 18.49 9.98 -11.83
CA ARG A 227 17.10 10.38 -12.13
C ARG A 227 16.67 10.03 -13.55
N GLU A 228 17.54 10.25 -14.52
CA GLU A 228 17.28 9.99 -15.94
C GLU A 228 16.98 8.51 -16.24
N LYS A 229 17.50 7.61 -15.39
CA LYS A 229 17.33 6.15 -15.51
C LYS A 229 16.10 5.61 -14.78
N ARG A 230 15.57 6.35 -13.78
CA ARG A 230 14.48 5.88 -12.92
C ARG A 230 13.23 5.49 -13.70
N PHE A 231 12.79 6.36 -14.60
CA PHE A 231 11.62 6.10 -15.45
C PHE A 231 11.81 4.84 -16.32
N GLY A 232 12.98 4.71 -16.98
CA GLY A 232 13.28 3.55 -17.84
C GLY A 232 13.30 2.24 -17.05
N ILE A 233 13.90 2.25 -15.86
CA ILE A 233 13.93 1.08 -14.96
C ILE A 233 12.50 0.71 -14.53
N CYS A 234 11.71 1.68 -14.07
CA CYS A 234 10.33 1.42 -13.65
C CYS A 234 9.47 0.87 -14.79
N LEU A 235 9.55 1.45 -15.99
CA LEU A 235 8.80 0.99 -17.15
C LEU A 235 9.18 -0.45 -17.55
N PHE A 236 10.49 -0.75 -17.57
CA PHE A 236 10.96 -2.10 -17.83
C PHE A 236 10.41 -3.08 -16.79
N VAL A 237 10.50 -2.71 -15.50
CA VAL A 237 10.01 -3.56 -14.41
C VAL A 237 8.50 -3.78 -14.52
N TYR A 238 7.71 -2.75 -14.81
CA TYR A 238 6.26 -2.89 -14.93
C TYR A 238 5.87 -3.92 -15.99
N ILE A 239 6.41 -3.77 -17.21
CA ILE A 239 6.11 -4.69 -18.30
C ILE A 239 6.63 -6.10 -18.00
N PHE A 240 7.86 -6.21 -17.50
CA PHE A 240 8.49 -7.50 -17.28
C PHE A 240 7.86 -8.27 -16.11
N TYR A 241 7.53 -7.56 -15.02
CA TYR A 241 6.81 -8.13 -13.87
C TYR A 241 5.45 -8.69 -14.29
N ASP A 242 4.67 -7.89 -15.02
CA ASP A 242 3.33 -8.29 -15.47
C ASP A 242 3.39 -9.48 -16.43
N LEU A 243 4.43 -9.57 -17.29
CA LEU A 243 4.68 -10.75 -18.14
C LEU A 243 5.08 -11.98 -17.33
N MET A 244 5.89 -11.80 -16.29
CA MET A 244 6.26 -12.90 -15.39
C MET A 244 5.04 -13.45 -14.64
N ASP A 245 4.12 -12.59 -14.23
CA ASP A 245 2.84 -13.01 -13.63
C ASP A 245 1.96 -13.74 -14.65
N ALA A 246 1.92 -13.31 -15.92
CA ALA A 246 1.13 -13.96 -16.97
C ALA A 246 1.53 -15.41 -17.22
N VAL A 247 2.80 -15.76 -17.08
CA VAL A 247 3.32 -17.12 -17.32
C VAL A 247 3.48 -17.94 -16.04
N LEU A 248 3.27 -17.36 -14.88
CA LEU A 248 3.59 -17.95 -13.57
C LEU A 248 3.05 -19.36 -13.38
N LEU A 249 1.76 -19.59 -13.62
CA LEU A 249 1.10 -20.87 -13.35
C LEU A 249 1.37 -21.95 -14.41
N TRP A 250 2.09 -21.61 -15.47
CA TRP A 250 2.56 -22.57 -16.50
C TRP A 250 3.94 -23.16 -16.16
N LEU A 251 4.64 -22.56 -15.20
CA LEU A 251 5.99 -22.97 -14.81
C LEU A 251 5.96 -24.17 -13.85
N PRO A 252 6.96 -25.06 -13.89
CA PRO A 252 7.16 -26.04 -12.83
C PRO A 252 7.55 -25.32 -11.52
N TYR A 253 7.22 -25.92 -10.37
CA TYR A 253 7.34 -25.29 -9.06
C TYR A 253 8.70 -24.64 -8.77
N PRO A 254 9.88 -25.27 -9.08
CA PRO A 254 11.17 -24.59 -8.84
C PRO A 254 11.30 -23.28 -9.64
N LEU A 255 10.79 -23.23 -10.87
CA LEU A 255 10.80 -22.02 -11.68
C LEU A 255 9.77 -20.99 -11.18
N MET A 256 8.65 -21.44 -10.59
CA MET A 256 7.71 -20.53 -9.91
C MET A 256 8.38 -19.81 -8.73
N LEU A 257 9.22 -20.50 -7.95
CA LEU A 257 9.98 -19.88 -6.85
C LEU A 257 10.97 -18.85 -7.39
N ALA A 258 11.74 -19.18 -8.43
CA ALA A 258 12.69 -18.25 -9.06
C ALA A 258 11.97 -17.04 -9.66
N ASN A 259 10.86 -17.26 -10.36
CA ASN A 259 9.97 -16.21 -10.88
C ASN A 259 9.52 -15.27 -9.74
N ARG A 260 9.02 -15.84 -8.64
CA ARG A 260 8.48 -15.06 -7.52
C ARG A 260 9.54 -14.26 -6.78
N THR A 261 10.73 -14.85 -6.59
CA THR A 261 11.89 -14.11 -6.04
C THR A 261 12.28 -12.94 -6.94
N ALA A 262 12.32 -13.15 -8.26
CA ALA A 262 12.62 -12.09 -9.21
C ALA A 262 11.51 -11.01 -9.24
N CYS A 263 10.23 -11.40 -9.20
CA CYS A 263 9.10 -10.47 -9.08
C CYS A 263 9.19 -9.65 -7.80
N GLY A 264 9.49 -10.26 -6.67
CA GLY A 264 9.69 -9.56 -5.40
C GLY A 264 10.81 -8.52 -5.50
N PHE A 265 11.96 -8.92 -6.04
CA PHE A 265 13.11 -8.04 -6.26
C PHE A 265 12.76 -6.85 -7.17
N LEU A 266 12.18 -7.10 -8.33
CA LEU A 266 11.80 -6.08 -9.29
C LEU A 266 10.70 -5.15 -8.73
N GLY A 267 9.69 -5.73 -8.09
CA GLY A 267 8.58 -5.00 -7.49
C GLY A 267 9.04 -4.01 -6.42
N ALA A 268 9.95 -4.41 -5.52
CA ALA A 268 10.51 -3.52 -4.51
C ALA A 268 11.28 -2.35 -5.16
N ASN A 269 12.10 -2.64 -6.17
CA ASN A 269 12.87 -1.60 -6.89
C ASN A 269 11.94 -0.57 -7.54
N SER A 270 10.91 -1.01 -8.25
CA SER A 270 9.98 -0.09 -8.92
C SER A 270 9.10 0.67 -7.93
N TYR A 271 8.68 0.03 -6.84
CA TYR A 271 7.91 0.67 -5.77
C TYR A 271 8.67 1.85 -5.15
N ILE A 272 9.92 1.61 -4.72
CA ILE A 272 10.75 2.62 -4.04
C ILE A 272 11.02 3.81 -4.97
N LEU A 273 11.40 3.56 -6.23
CA LEU A 273 11.66 4.62 -7.21
C LEU A 273 10.40 5.42 -7.54
N ARG A 274 9.28 4.76 -7.72
CA ARG A 274 7.99 5.40 -8.02
C ARG A 274 7.50 6.23 -6.85
N GLU A 275 7.45 5.63 -5.66
CA GLU A 275 6.90 6.30 -4.48
C GLU A 275 7.72 7.53 -4.11
N SER A 276 9.05 7.41 -4.07
CA SER A 276 9.92 8.55 -3.82
C SER A 276 9.76 9.68 -4.86
N ALA A 277 9.50 9.34 -6.12
CA ALA A 277 9.29 10.31 -7.17
C ALA A 277 7.91 10.98 -7.06
N MET A 278 6.86 10.20 -6.80
CA MET A 278 5.49 10.72 -6.68
C MET A 278 5.34 11.66 -5.49
N GLN A 279 5.82 11.24 -4.31
CA GLN A 279 5.70 12.06 -3.09
C GLN A 279 6.50 13.37 -3.16
N ARG A 280 7.58 13.39 -3.93
CA ARG A 280 8.35 14.61 -4.21
C ARG A 280 7.63 15.53 -5.20
N TYR A 281 6.96 14.96 -6.20
CA TYR A 281 6.25 15.71 -7.23
C TYR A 281 4.97 16.37 -6.71
N ILE A 282 4.31 15.77 -5.70
CA ILE A 282 3.08 16.31 -5.13
C ILE A 282 3.38 17.55 -4.29
N PRO A 283 2.72 18.68 -4.54
CA PRO A 283 2.87 19.89 -3.71
C PRO A 283 2.53 19.59 -2.25
N GLU A 284 3.36 20.11 -1.34
CA GLU A 284 3.26 19.81 0.09
C GLU A 284 1.90 20.18 0.69
N HIS A 285 1.35 21.35 0.30
CA HIS A 285 0.08 21.88 0.81
C HIS A 285 -1.17 21.07 0.41
N MET A 286 -1.06 20.13 -0.54
CA MET A 286 -2.16 19.26 -0.97
C MET A 286 -1.82 17.76 -0.91
N ARG A 287 -0.70 17.40 -0.27
CA ARG A 287 -0.19 16.02 -0.26
C ARG A 287 -1.19 15.03 0.32
N SER A 288 -1.80 15.35 1.47
CA SER A 288 -2.78 14.46 2.09
C SER A 288 -4.02 14.26 1.21
N ARG A 289 -4.49 15.33 0.56
CA ARG A 289 -5.64 15.27 -0.36
C ARG A 289 -5.35 14.41 -1.58
N VAL A 290 -4.19 14.58 -2.20
CA VAL A 290 -3.78 13.78 -3.37
C VAL A 290 -3.58 12.31 -2.99
N ASN A 291 -2.93 12.02 -1.85
CA ASN A 291 -2.77 10.66 -1.32
C ASN A 291 -4.14 10.02 -0.99
N ALA A 292 -5.08 10.77 -0.43
CA ALA A 292 -6.44 10.29 -0.17
C ALA A 292 -7.18 9.92 -1.48
N PHE A 293 -7.06 10.75 -2.53
CA PHE A 293 -7.60 10.40 -3.86
C PHE A 293 -6.96 9.15 -4.43
N GLN A 294 -5.63 9.03 -4.33
CA GLN A 294 -4.90 7.83 -4.78
C GLN A 294 -5.38 6.58 -4.05
N GLY A 295 -5.41 6.63 -2.72
CA GLY A 295 -5.86 5.50 -1.88
C GLY A 295 -7.30 5.09 -2.19
N ALA A 296 -8.23 6.06 -2.28
CA ALA A 296 -9.62 5.80 -2.62
C ALA A 296 -9.78 5.18 -4.02
N PHE A 297 -9.03 5.67 -5.01
CA PHE A 297 -9.07 5.16 -6.38
C PHE A 297 -8.49 3.74 -6.48
N VAL A 298 -7.36 3.47 -5.83
CA VAL A 298 -6.75 2.13 -5.78
C VAL A 298 -7.68 1.16 -5.05
N MET A 299 -8.25 1.54 -3.91
CA MET A 299 -9.16 0.70 -3.12
C MET A 299 -10.43 0.34 -3.91
N ALA A 300 -11.01 1.31 -4.62
CA ALA A 300 -12.16 1.06 -5.50
C ALA A 300 -11.81 0.07 -6.61
N ALA A 301 -10.65 0.25 -7.26
CA ALA A 301 -10.17 -0.65 -8.29
C ALA A 301 -9.90 -2.06 -7.74
N CYS A 302 -9.28 -2.19 -6.56
CA CYS A 302 -9.07 -3.47 -5.88
C CYS A 302 -10.40 -4.21 -5.67
N SER A 303 -11.44 -3.49 -5.20
CA SER A 303 -12.77 -4.10 -4.96
C SER A 303 -13.40 -4.60 -6.26
N VAL A 304 -13.38 -3.79 -7.32
CA VAL A 304 -13.95 -4.17 -8.63
C VAL A 304 -13.16 -5.31 -9.27
N CYS A 305 -11.82 -5.22 -9.27
CA CYS A 305 -10.97 -6.25 -9.86
C CYS A 305 -11.06 -7.58 -9.09
N ALA A 306 -11.14 -7.53 -7.76
CA ALA A 306 -11.30 -8.75 -6.95
C ALA A 306 -12.58 -9.50 -7.33
N LEU A 307 -13.70 -8.80 -7.51
CA LEU A 307 -14.95 -9.41 -7.95
C LEU A 307 -14.84 -9.95 -9.39
N ALA A 308 -14.27 -9.16 -10.31
CA ALA A 308 -14.13 -9.56 -11.71
C ALA A 308 -13.21 -10.77 -11.88
N VAL A 309 -12.04 -10.77 -11.25
CA VAL A 309 -11.07 -11.87 -11.31
C VAL A 309 -11.59 -13.09 -10.57
N GLY A 310 -12.28 -12.91 -9.44
CA GLY A 310 -12.95 -13.99 -8.72
C GLY A 310 -13.98 -14.70 -9.60
N ALA A 311 -14.88 -13.95 -10.25
CA ALA A 311 -15.87 -14.49 -11.17
C ALA A 311 -15.23 -15.18 -12.39
N LEU A 312 -14.14 -14.63 -12.95
CA LEU A 312 -13.39 -15.29 -14.02
C LEU A 312 -12.77 -16.61 -13.56
N GLY A 313 -12.26 -16.68 -12.33
CA GLY A 313 -11.68 -17.89 -11.74
C GLY A 313 -12.67 -19.02 -11.47
N GLU A 314 -13.99 -18.73 -11.41
CA GLU A 314 -15.04 -19.76 -11.32
C GLU A 314 -15.34 -20.41 -12.68
N VAL A 315 -15.09 -19.71 -13.78
CA VAL A 315 -15.45 -20.15 -15.14
C VAL A 315 -14.24 -20.62 -15.93
N LEU A 316 -13.08 -20.03 -15.71
CA LEU A 316 -11.85 -20.30 -16.46
C LEU A 316 -10.87 -21.14 -15.64
N ASP A 317 -10.02 -21.90 -16.35
CA ASP A 317 -8.83 -22.51 -15.74
C ASP A 317 -7.96 -21.42 -15.08
N TYR A 318 -7.42 -21.70 -13.88
CA TYR A 318 -6.63 -20.73 -13.10
C TYR A 318 -5.42 -20.21 -13.87
N ARG A 319 -4.79 -21.02 -14.73
CA ARG A 319 -3.66 -20.64 -15.58
C ARG A 319 -4.07 -19.61 -16.62
N VAL A 320 -5.21 -19.85 -17.28
CA VAL A 320 -5.76 -18.92 -18.28
C VAL A 320 -6.18 -17.62 -17.61
N CYS A 321 -6.85 -17.69 -16.46
CA CYS A 321 -7.24 -16.51 -15.69
C CYS A 321 -6.02 -15.66 -15.32
N MET A 322 -4.96 -16.27 -14.80
CA MET A 322 -3.71 -15.57 -14.44
C MET A 322 -3.02 -14.95 -15.67
N THR A 323 -3.00 -15.66 -16.80
CA THR A 323 -2.45 -15.13 -18.05
C THR A 323 -3.23 -13.89 -18.52
N LEU A 324 -4.56 -13.93 -18.49
CA LEU A 324 -5.40 -12.78 -18.84
C LEU A 324 -5.15 -11.58 -17.91
N CYS A 325 -5.03 -11.83 -16.61
CA CYS A 325 -4.69 -10.82 -15.60
C CYS A 325 -3.33 -10.16 -15.91
N GLY A 326 -2.29 -10.95 -16.17
CA GLY A 326 -0.97 -10.44 -16.52
C GLY A 326 -0.98 -9.65 -17.83
N LEU A 327 -1.66 -10.13 -18.87
CA LEU A 327 -1.81 -9.39 -20.14
C LEU A 327 -2.60 -8.09 -19.97
N ALA A 328 -3.62 -8.06 -19.12
CA ALA A 328 -4.35 -6.83 -18.78
C ALA A 328 -3.45 -5.83 -18.07
N ALA A 329 -2.58 -6.28 -17.14
CA ALA A 329 -1.60 -5.45 -16.46
C ALA A 329 -0.54 -4.91 -17.44
N VAL A 330 0.00 -5.73 -18.36
CA VAL A 330 0.89 -5.28 -19.44
C VAL A 330 0.20 -4.21 -20.30
N THR A 331 -1.05 -4.42 -20.67
CA THR A 331 -1.84 -3.46 -21.45
C THR A 331 -1.96 -2.12 -20.70
N ALA A 332 -2.25 -2.18 -19.39
CA ALA A 332 -2.30 -0.99 -18.54
C ALA A 332 -0.94 -0.28 -18.48
N SER A 333 0.18 -1.02 -18.35
CA SER A 333 1.54 -0.48 -18.37
C SER A 333 1.82 0.27 -19.69
N VAL A 334 1.40 -0.28 -20.82
CA VAL A 334 1.58 0.33 -22.13
C VAL A 334 0.69 1.56 -22.29
N LEU A 335 -0.62 1.45 -22.03
CA LEU A 335 -1.58 2.54 -22.29
C LEU A 335 -1.43 3.70 -21.30
N LEU A 336 -1.21 3.41 -20.03
CA LEU A 336 -1.23 4.41 -18.96
C LEU A 336 0.15 5.00 -18.67
N VAL A 337 1.24 4.24 -18.87
CA VAL A 337 2.60 4.68 -18.57
C VAL A 337 3.40 4.96 -19.82
N TRP A 338 3.57 3.96 -20.72
CA TRP A 338 4.43 4.12 -21.90
C TRP A 338 3.89 5.13 -22.92
N MET A 339 2.59 5.07 -23.26
CA MET A 339 2.00 6.05 -24.19
C MET A 339 2.01 7.48 -23.62
N ARG A 340 2.02 7.63 -22.30
CA ARG A 340 2.10 8.92 -21.58
C ARG A 340 3.51 9.25 -21.09
N ARG A 341 4.53 8.57 -21.61
CA ARG A 341 5.94 8.65 -21.15
C ARG A 341 6.47 10.08 -20.98
N GLY A 342 6.11 11.00 -21.85
CA GLY A 342 6.57 12.39 -21.75
C GLY A 342 6.06 13.13 -20.51
N HIS A 343 4.87 12.77 -20.01
CA HIS A 343 4.31 13.34 -18.78
C HIS A 343 4.77 12.56 -17.53
N VAL A 344 4.82 11.23 -17.63
CA VAL A 344 5.25 10.37 -16.51
C VAL A 344 6.73 10.59 -16.20
N ARG A 345 7.58 10.71 -17.22
CA ARG A 345 9.02 10.95 -17.06
C ARG A 345 9.32 12.21 -16.24
N ARG A 346 8.53 13.29 -16.40
CA ARG A 346 8.67 14.54 -15.62
C ARG A 346 8.55 14.31 -14.13
N ILE A 347 7.71 13.34 -13.68
CA ILE A 347 7.52 13.01 -12.27
C ILE A 347 8.82 12.39 -11.70
N PHE A 348 9.47 11.52 -12.48
CA PHE A 348 10.72 10.87 -12.06
C PHE A 348 11.94 11.79 -12.12
N GLU A 349 11.90 12.81 -12.96
CA GLU A 349 12.99 13.80 -13.19
C GLU A 349 12.81 15.10 -12.39
N ALA A 350 11.68 15.26 -11.66
CA ALA A 350 11.44 16.43 -10.83
C ALA A 350 12.63 16.74 -9.91
N ALA A 351 12.99 18.03 -9.83
CA ALA A 351 14.13 18.49 -9.04
C ALA A 351 13.96 18.20 -7.53
N GLU A 352 15.08 18.04 -6.84
CA GLU A 352 15.14 17.96 -5.37
C GLU A 352 14.88 19.33 -4.78
#